data_97d7b21c88f1fd24a94c1f9153d4b4f4
#
_entry.id   97d7b21c88f1fd24a94c1f9153d4b4f4
#
_cell.length_a   1.000
_cell.length_b   1.000
_cell.length_c   1.000
_cell.angle_alpha   90.00
_cell.angle_beta   90.00
_cell.angle_gamma   90.00
#
_symmetry.space_group_name_H-M   'P 1'
#
loop_
_entity.id
_entity.type
_entity.pdbx_description
1 polymer ?
#
loop_
_entity_poly.entity_id
_entity_poly.type
_entity_poly.pdbx_seq_one_letter_code
_entity_poly.pdbx_strand_id
1 'polypeptide(L)'
;MELQTTVHIAPSARQITYQDHILLLGSCFSDSMGEKMDCCYLPHTSNPYGTLYNPLSIAQAIETQSEEPWIVRDKGLYHSLLRHGSFSNTDETRVREAVAASREQMAQALAKATVVIITFGTAWVYEYEQRVVANCHKLPSSAFTRRRLTVSEIVAAWKPILARYKDKHFIFTVSPIRHVKDGLHENQVSKAILLEAVEELTRKDPPCPSRTPSDSPYRGGEEKNLPSSIDTNSSPSLCREGRGVSYFPAYEIVLDELRDYRFYAEDMVHPSAQAVQYVWERFVSTYMSPQTLQDMQTLHRFYQKKHHRILHPDSEESKRFLQQLAEEEKKLKTMFNL
;
A
#
# COMPACT_ATOMS: atom_id res chain seq x y z
N MET A 1 13.46 16.52 -26.81
CA MET A 1 13.51 17.16 -25.47
C MET A 1 12.63 16.35 -24.55
N GLU A 2 13.20 15.74 -23.53
CA GLU A 2 12.42 15.06 -22.47
C GLU A 2 11.94 16.11 -21.48
N LEU A 3 10.64 16.13 -21.23
CA LEU A 3 10.00 17.10 -20.31
C LEU A 3 9.61 16.48 -18.97
N GLN A 4 9.93 15.20 -18.77
CA GLN A 4 9.56 14.42 -17.58
C GLN A 4 10.68 13.45 -17.25
N THR A 5 10.98 13.31 -15.96
CA THR A 5 11.89 12.28 -15.46
C THR A 5 11.08 11.06 -15.05
N THR A 6 11.27 9.94 -15.73
CA THR A 6 10.57 8.70 -15.44
C THR A 6 11.26 7.95 -14.31
N VAL A 7 10.49 7.45 -13.34
CA VAL A 7 10.97 6.55 -12.31
C VAL A 7 11.22 5.17 -12.93
N HIS A 8 12.47 4.74 -13.02
CA HIS A 8 12.83 3.45 -13.60
C HIS A 8 12.57 2.31 -12.60
N ILE A 9 11.68 1.39 -12.97
CA ILE A 9 11.33 0.23 -12.17
C ILE A 9 11.61 -1.01 -13.01
N ALA A 10 12.53 -1.88 -12.54
CA ALA A 10 12.76 -3.15 -13.21
C ALA A 10 11.54 -4.09 -13.01
N PRO A 11 11.18 -4.90 -14.01
CA PRO A 11 10.20 -5.95 -13.82
C PRO A 11 10.60 -6.86 -12.66
N SER A 12 9.63 -7.22 -11.83
CA SER A 12 9.85 -8.12 -10.70
C SER A 12 10.14 -9.54 -11.18
N ALA A 13 11.10 -10.22 -10.58
CA ALA A 13 11.33 -11.63 -10.82
C ALA A 13 10.16 -12.48 -10.28
N ARG A 14 9.49 -12.03 -9.21
CA ARG A 14 8.25 -12.63 -8.71
C ARG A 14 7.05 -12.02 -9.43
N GLN A 15 6.49 -12.78 -10.36
CA GLN A 15 5.28 -12.39 -11.10
C GLN A 15 4.02 -12.79 -10.31
N ILE A 16 3.03 -11.90 -10.27
CA ILE A 16 1.72 -12.13 -9.67
C ILE A 16 0.76 -12.68 -10.75
N THR A 17 -0.04 -13.66 -10.37
CA THR A 17 -1.02 -14.32 -11.22
C THR A 17 -2.37 -14.43 -10.52
N TYR A 18 -3.41 -14.92 -11.19
CA TYR A 18 -4.72 -15.22 -10.60
C TYR A 18 -4.71 -16.38 -9.58
N GLN A 19 -3.60 -17.11 -9.46
CA GLN A 19 -3.40 -18.14 -8.43
C GLN A 19 -2.93 -17.54 -7.10
N ASP A 20 -2.49 -16.29 -7.13
CA ASP A 20 -2.06 -15.59 -5.95
C ASP A 20 -3.25 -14.96 -5.21
N HIS A 21 -3.17 -14.89 -3.89
CA HIS A 21 -4.04 -14.07 -3.07
C HIS A 21 -3.23 -12.93 -2.47
N ILE A 22 -3.67 -11.69 -2.71
CA ILE A 22 -2.95 -10.48 -2.30
C ILE A 22 -3.60 -9.93 -1.02
N LEU A 23 -2.79 -9.70 0.01
CA LEU A 23 -3.22 -8.97 1.20
C LEU A 23 -2.65 -7.56 1.15
N LEU A 24 -3.51 -6.53 1.10
CA LEU A 24 -3.11 -5.12 1.16
C LEU A 24 -3.35 -4.58 2.56
N LEU A 25 -2.32 -3.98 3.14
CA LEU A 25 -2.39 -3.34 4.46
C LEU A 25 -1.75 -1.96 4.41
N GLY A 26 -2.40 -0.98 5.01
CA GLY A 26 -1.82 0.35 5.18
C GLY A 26 -2.80 1.50 5.00
N SER A 27 -2.32 2.58 4.37
CA SER A 27 -3.09 3.79 4.15
C SER A 27 -4.24 3.59 3.15
N CYS A 28 -5.11 4.60 3.03
CA CYS A 28 -6.19 4.59 2.03
C CYS A 28 -5.71 4.43 0.57
N PHE A 29 -4.41 4.62 0.29
CA PHE A 29 -3.86 4.25 -1.01
C PHE A 29 -3.92 2.73 -1.26
N SER A 30 -3.81 1.90 -0.21
CA SER A 30 -4.04 0.45 -0.34
C SER A 30 -5.47 0.13 -0.79
N ASP A 31 -6.46 0.87 -0.28
CA ASP A 31 -7.86 0.69 -0.71
C ASP A 31 -8.04 1.08 -2.18
N SER A 32 -7.43 2.19 -2.61
CA SER A 32 -7.45 2.59 -4.03
C SER A 32 -6.82 1.55 -4.96
N MET A 33 -5.76 0.87 -4.53
CA MET A 33 -5.17 -0.25 -5.28
C MET A 33 -6.07 -1.48 -5.26
N GLY A 34 -6.74 -1.77 -4.13
CA GLY A 34 -7.73 -2.83 -4.01
C GLY A 34 -8.92 -2.63 -4.97
N GLU A 35 -9.46 -1.41 -5.06
CA GLU A 35 -10.51 -1.06 -6.02
C GLU A 35 -10.09 -1.34 -7.49
N LYS A 36 -8.81 -1.13 -7.82
CA LYS A 36 -8.30 -1.49 -9.16
C LYS A 36 -8.23 -3.01 -9.35
N MET A 37 -7.91 -3.76 -8.30
CA MET A 37 -7.92 -5.22 -8.31
C MET A 37 -9.34 -5.78 -8.46
N ASP A 38 -10.34 -5.17 -7.79
CA ASP A 38 -11.76 -5.51 -7.97
C ASP A 38 -12.21 -5.36 -9.42
N CYS A 39 -11.80 -4.29 -10.10
CA CYS A 39 -12.15 -4.04 -11.50
C CYS A 39 -11.66 -5.12 -12.48
N CYS A 40 -10.70 -5.94 -12.08
CA CYS A 40 -10.18 -7.06 -12.87
C CYS A 40 -10.29 -8.42 -12.15
N TYR A 41 -11.09 -8.50 -11.08
CA TYR A 41 -11.31 -9.72 -10.28
C TYR A 41 -10.01 -10.39 -9.79
N LEU A 42 -8.96 -9.62 -9.53
CA LEU A 42 -7.71 -10.15 -8.98
C LEU A 42 -7.91 -10.52 -7.50
N PRO A 43 -7.64 -11.79 -7.08
CA PRO A 43 -7.95 -12.22 -5.72
C PRO A 43 -7.17 -11.42 -4.67
N HIS A 44 -7.87 -10.69 -3.83
CA HIS A 44 -7.24 -9.87 -2.80
C HIS A 44 -8.11 -9.69 -1.56
N THR A 45 -7.51 -9.16 -0.50
CA THR A 45 -8.17 -8.64 0.69
C THR A 45 -7.50 -7.32 1.07
N SER A 46 -8.28 -6.25 1.24
CA SER A 46 -7.77 -4.93 1.60
C SER A 46 -8.16 -4.55 3.02
N ASN A 47 -7.20 -4.08 3.80
CA ASN A 47 -7.38 -3.41 5.09
C ASN A 47 -8.45 -4.04 6.01
N PRO A 48 -8.33 -5.32 6.43
CA PRO A 48 -9.33 -5.95 7.30
C PRO A 48 -9.58 -5.18 8.61
N TYR A 49 -8.60 -4.41 9.08
CA TYR A 49 -8.70 -3.56 10.28
C TYR A 49 -9.08 -2.11 9.96
N GLY A 50 -9.47 -1.84 8.69
CA GLY A 50 -9.53 -0.50 8.12
C GLY A 50 -8.15 0.09 7.89
N THR A 51 -8.09 1.33 7.42
CA THR A 51 -6.83 1.99 7.11
C THR A 51 -5.95 2.18 8.34
N LEU A 52 -4.68 1.78 8.20
CA LEU A 52 -3.62 1.94 9.19
C LEU A 52 -2.48 2.74 8.55
N TYR A 53 -1.99 3.78 9.23
CA TYR A 53 -1.10 4.74 8.58
C TYR A 53 0.37 4.56 8.94
N ASN A 54 0.67 4.09 10.14
CA ASN A 54 2.05 4.00 10.63
C ASN A 54 2.57 2.55 10.65
N PRO A 55 3.89 2.36 10.48
CA PRO A 55 4.49 1.03 10.41
C PRO A 55 4.22 0.13 11.61
N LEU A 56 4.17 0.69 12.85
CA LEU A 56 3.97 -0.11 14.06
C LEU A 56 2.54 -0.62 14.18
N SER A 57 1.54 0.20 13.85
CA SER A 57 0.13 -0.25 13.87
C SER A 57 -0.14 -1.33 12.81
N ILE A 58 0.53 -1.25 11.64
CA ILE A 58 0.42 -2.30 10.62
C ILE A 58 1.13 -3.58 11.08
N ALA A 59 2.32 -3.47 11.69
CA ALA A 59 3.02 -4.61 12.27
C ALA A 59 2.20 -5.29 13.37
N GLN A 60 1.62 -4.52 14.30
CA GLN A 60 0.71 -5.02 15.33
C GLN A 60 -0.48 -5.77 14.72
N ALA A 61 -1.08 -5.25 13.63
CA ALA A 61 -2.21 -5.91 12.97
C ALA A 61 -1.86 -7.32 12.46
N ILE A 62 -0.61 -7.55 12.06
CA ILE A 62 -0.11 -8.86 11.62
C ILE A 62 0.21 -9.77 12.82
N GLU A 63 0.80 -9.23 13.89
CA GLU A 63 1.33 -10.02 15.01
C GLU A 63 0.29 -10.35 16.08
N THR A 64 -0.58 -9.39 16.42
CA THR A 64 -1.46 -9.45 17.60
C THR A 64 -2.87 -9.91 17.28
N GLN A 65 -3.00 -11.08 16.66
CA GLN A 65 -4.30 -11.67 16.34
C GLN A 65 -5.09 -12.10 17.59
N SER A 66 -4.46 -12.16 18.77
CA SER A 66 -5.06 -12.64 20.02
C SER A 66 -5.33 -11.54 21.06
N GLU A 67 -4.94 -10.29 20.82
CA GLU A 67 -5.14 -9.22 21.80
C GLU A 67 -6.62 -8.84 21.98
N GLU A 68 -6.97 -8.54 23.25
CA GLU A 68 -8.26 -7.95 23.60
C GLU A 68 -8.46 -6.63 22.86
N PRO A 69 -9.67 -6.35 22.34
CA PRO A 69 -9.97 -5.08 21.71
C PRO A 69 -9.84 -3.97 22.75
N TRP A 70 -8.91 -3.05 22.53
CA TRP A 70 -8.70 -1.90 23.40
C TRP A 70 -9.81 -0.88 23.15
N ILE A 71 -10.92 -1.00 23.88
CA ILE A 71 -12.13 -0.23 23.68
C ILE A 71 -12.19 0.92 24.69
N VAL A 72 -12.44 2.12 24.17
CA VAL A 72 -12.68 3.34 24.95
C VAL A 72 -14.04 3.92 24.57
N ARG A 73 -14.65 4.66 25.50
CA ARG A 73 -15.95 5.34 25.27
C ARG A 73 -15.75 6.87 25.27
N ASP A 74 -16.22 7.53 24.22
CA ASP A 74 -16.29 9.00 24.14
C ASP A 74 -17.56 9.44 23.46
N LYS A 75 -18.21 10.49 23.98
CA LYS A 75 -19.42 11.13 23.39
C LYS A 75 -20.50 10.14 22.94
N GLY A 76 -20.69 9.07 23.71
CA GLY A 76 -21.73 8.06 23.45
C GLY A 76 -21.34 7.00 22.42
N LEU A 77 -20.12 7.02 21.89
CA LEU A 77 -19.58 6.02 21.00
C LEU A 77 -18.49 5.18 21.69
N TYR A 78 -18.45 3.91 21.38
CA TYR A 78 -17.35 3.00 21.72
C TYR A 78 -16.40 2.90 20.53
N HIS A 79 -15.11 2.95 20.79
CA HIS A 79 -14.04 2.96 19.79
C HIS A 79 -12.99 1.90 20.15
N SER A 80 -12.49 1.16 19.16
CA SER A 80 -11.27 0.37 19.34
C SER A 80 -10.07 1.20 18.94
N LEU A 81 -9.13 1.46 19.85
CA LEU A 81 -7.90 2.22 19.58
C LEU A 81 -6.97 1.54 18.55
N LEU A 82 -7.19 0.24 18.29
CA LEU A 82 -6.41 -0.56 17.35
C LEU A 82 -7.06 -0.69 15.97
N ARG A 83 -8.17 0.01 15.71
CA ARG A 83 -8.95 -0.10 14.47
C ARG A 83 -9.26 1.27 13.89
N HIS A 84 -9.62 1.27 12.63
CA HIS A 84 -10.13 2.47 11.97
C HIS A 84 -11.47 2.92 12.58
N GLY A 85 -11.80 4.21 12.41
CA GLY A 85 -13.02 4.80 12.96
C GLY A 85 -14.33 4.18 12.46
N SER A 86 -14.31 3.45 11.34
CA SER A 86 -15.48 2.71 10.84
C SER A 86 -15.95 1.59 11.77
N PHE A 87 -15.12 1.16 12.71
CA PHE A 87 -15.47 0.16 13.74
C PHE A 87 -16.18 0.76 14.95
N SER A 88 -16.33 2.09 15.03
CA SER A 88 -16.99 2.75 16.15
C SER A 88 -18.51 2.56 16.11
N ASN A 89 -19.13 2.33 17.28
CA ASN A 89 -20.58 2.15 17.41
C ASN A 89 -21.09 2.71 18.74
N THR A 90 -22.38 2.97 18.83
CA THR A 90 -23.08 3.30 20.10
C THR A 90 -23.24 2.11 21.03
N ASP A 91 -23.11 0.91 20.51
CA ASP A 91 -23.21 -0.36 21.24
C ASP A 91 -21.83 -1.03 21.31
N GLU A 92 -21.33 -1.24 22.53
CA GLU A 92 -20.05 -1.88 22.78
C GLU A 92 -19.98 -3.30 22.24
N THR A 93 -21.08 -4.07 22.37
CA THR A 93 -21.15 -5.45 21.90
C THR A 93 -20.90 -5.52 20.39
N ARG A 94 -21.51 -4.62 19.63
CA ARG A 94 -21.28 -4.53 18.18
C ARG A 94 -19.84 -4.17 17.83
N VAL A 95 -19.19 -3.32 18.62
CA VAL A 95 -17.76 -3.01 18.40
C VAL A 95 -16.92 -4.27 18.63
N ARG A 96 -17.18 -5.01 19.72
CA ARG A 96 -16.47 -6.27 20.03
C ARG A 96 -16.67 -7.32 18.94
N GLU A 97 -17.89 -7.49 18.48
CA GLU A 97 -18.21 -8.42 17.38
C GLU A 97 -17.51 -8.04 16.08
N ALA A 98 -17.55 -6.74 15.69
CA ALA A 98 -16.88 -6.26 14.49
C ALA A 98 -15.35 -6.42 14.58
N VAL A 99 -14.76 -6.14 15.74
CA VAL A 99 -13.32 -6.35 15.99
C VAL A 99 -12.96 -7.84 15.92
N ALA A 100 -13.79 -8.72 16.50
CA ALA A 100 -13.58 -10.17 16.42
C ALA A 100 -13.66 -10.68 14.98
N ALA A 101 -14.67 -10.27 14.23
CA ALA A 101 -14.83 -10.61 12.81
C ALA A 101 -13.64 -10.11 11.97
N SER A 102 -13.16 -8.88 12.22
CA SER A 102 -11.98 -8.34 11.51
C SER A 102 -10.70 -9.12 11.80
N ARG A 103 -10.53 -9.63 13.03
CA ARG A 103 -9.40 -10.49 13.39
C ARG A 103 -9.42 -11.81 12.62
N GLU A 104 -10.59 -12.43 12.56
CA GLU A 104 -10.78 -13.68 11.81
C GLU A 104 -10.51 -13.45 10.32
N GLN A 105 -11.05 -12.38 9.73
CA GLN A 105 -10.78 -11.99 8.35
C GLN A 105 -9.29 -11.78 8.10
N MET A 106 -8.59 -11.08 9.00
CA MET A 106 -7.14 -10.85 8.91
C MET A 106 -6.36 -12.16 8.96
N ALA A 107 -6.70 -13.05 9.91
CA ALA A 107 -6.04 -14.34 10.05
C ALA A 107 -6.22 -15.20 8.79
N GLN A 108 -7.43 -15.26 8.25
CA GLN A 108 -7.74 -16.00 7.02
C GLN A 108 -7.04 -15.38 5.81
N ALA A 109 -7.06 -14.05 5.68
CA ALA A 109 -6.39 -13.34 4.60
C ALA A 109 -4.87 -13.56 4.64
N LEU A 110 -4.26 -13.45 5.82
CA LEU A 110 -2.82 -13.68 6.00
C LEU A 110 -2.44 -15.15 5.73
N ALA A 111 -3.27 -16.11 6.13
CA ALA A 111 -3.04 -17.53 5.85
C ALA A 111 -3.07 -17.84 4.34
N LYS A 112 -4.01 -17.23 3.61
CA LYS A 112 -4.17 -17.41 2.16
C LYS A 112 -3.16 -16.61 1.34
N ALA A 113 -2.69 -15.48 1.85
CA ALA A 113 -1.84 -14.57 1.08
C ALA A 113 -0.53 -15.23 0.65
N THR A 114 -0.21 -15.11 -0.63
CA THR A 114 1.10 -15.39 -1.21
C THR A 114 1.90 -14.10 -1.41
N VAL A 115 1.19 -12.97 -1.56
CA VAL A 115 1.74 -11.62 -1.70
C VAL A 115 1.12 -10.71 -0.63
N VAL A 116 1.95 -9.92 0.05
CA VAL A 116 1.51 -8.95 1.06
C VAL A 116 2.04 -7.57 0.66
N ILE A 117 1.13 -6.65 0.35
CA ILE A 117 1.48 -5.27 -0.02
C ILE A 117 1.30 -4.37 1.20
N ILE A 118 2.37 -3.72 1.62
CA ILE A 118 2.41 -2.85 2.78
C ILE A 118 2.60 -1.40 2.35
N THR A 119 1.62 -0.55 2.65
CA THR A 119 1.68 0.88 2.32
C THR A 119 1.87 1.73 3.57
N PHE A 120 3.09 2.15 3.84
CA PHE A 120 3.39 3.08 4.93
C PHE A 120 2.91 4.49 4.61
N GLY A 121 2.09 5.06 5.49
CA GLY A 121 1.54 6.41 5.33
C GLY A 121 2.39 7.48 5.98
N THR A 122 2.69 7.32 7.26
CA THR A 122 3.42 8.29 8.08
C THR A 122 4.29 7.60 9.13
N ALA A 123 5.42 8.25 9.49
CA ALA A 123 6.24 7.83 10.61
C ALA A 123 5.74 8.41 11.97
N TRP A 124 4.69 9.25 11.95
CA TRP A 124 4.08 9.74 13.16
C TRP A 124 3.18 8.68 13.80
N VAL A 125 3.35 8.51 15.12
CA VAL A 125 2.53 7.64 15.97
C VAL A 125 1.90 8.43 17.10
N TYR A 126 0.76 7.94 17.54
CA TYR A 126 0.12 8.36 18.78
C TYR A 126 0.21 7.23 19.79
N GLU A 127 0.52 7.56 21.01
CA GLU A 127 0.57 6.62 22.13
C GLU A 127 -0.49 7.01 23.16
N TYR A 128 -1.24 6.02 23.59
CA TYR A 128 -2.17 6.10 24.70
C TYR A 128 -1.68 5.11 25.76
N GLU A 129 -1.53 5.54 27.01
CA GLU A 129 -0.95 4.72 28.07
C GLU A 129 0.37 4.03 27.66
N GLN A 130 1.27 4.80 27.01
CA GLN A 130 2.59 4.36 26.52
C GLN A 130 2.58 3.26 25.45
N ARG A 131 1.43 2.98 24.85
CA ARG A 131 1.29 2.01 23.76
C ARG A 131 0.84 2.72 22.48
N VAL A 132 1.44 2.33 21.36
CA VAL A 132 1.05 2.86 20.04
C VAL A 132 -0.37 2.44 19.71
N VAL A 133 -1.17 3.39 19.28
CA VAL A 133 -2.55 3.20 18.84
C VAL A 133 -2.68 3.46 17.34
N ALA A 134 -3.63 2.79 16.71
CA ALA A 134 -3.90 2.95 15.27
C ALA A 134 -4.71 4.22 14.97
N ASN A 135 -5.58 4.64 15.92
CA ASN A 135 -6.46 5.79 15.73
C ASN A 135 -6.80 6.45 17.07
N CYS A 136 -6.80 7.79 17.10
CA CYS A 136 -7.17 8.58 18.27
C CYS A 136 -8.69 8.83 18.38
N HIS A 137 -9.48 8.51 17.36
CA HIS A 137 -10.96 8.64 17.33
C HIS A 137 -11.49 10.02 17.75
N LYS A 138 -10.69 11.10 17.55
CA LYS A 138 -11.00 12.48 18.01
C LYS A 138 -11.18 12.61 19.53
N LEU A 139 -10.64 11.67 20.31
CA LEU A 139 -10.49 11.82 21.76
C LEU A 139 -9.65 13.05 22.09
N PRO A 140 -9.73 13.60 23.33
CA PRO A 140 -8.91 14.74 23.72
C PRO A 140 -7.43 14.51 23.45
N SER A 141 -6.78 15.45 22.79
CA SER A 141 -5.37 15.34 22.43
C SER A 141 -4.44 15.18 23.63
N SER A 142 -4.85 15.68 24.81
CA SER A 142 -4.15 15.53 26.06
C SER A 142 -4.02 14.07 26.56
N ALA A 143 -4.86 13.17 26.03
CA ALA A 143 -4.78 11.74 26.37
C ALA A 143 -3.67 11.00 25.61
N PHE A 144 -3.06 11.64 24.63
CA PHE A 144 -2.07 11.01 23.75
C PHE A 144 -0.73 11.71 23.80
N THR A 145 0.34 10.93 23.76
CA THR A 145 1.66 11.41 23.37
C THR A 145 1.85 11.20 21.88
N ARG A 146 2.35 12.21 21.17
CA ARG A 146 2.63 12.13 19.75
C ARG A 146 4.13 12.21 19.52
N ARG A 147 4.68 11.25 18.79
CA ARG A 147 6.10 11.24 18.43
C ARG A 147 6.32 10.68 17.03
N ARG A 148 7.49 10.91 16.48
CA ARG A 148 7.93 10.36 15.22
C ARG A 148 8.79 9.13 15.48
N LEU A 149 8.55 8.06 14.71
CA LEU A 149 9.36 6.84 14.72
C LEU A 149 10.74 7.11 14.13
N THR A 150 11.71 6.36 14.61
CA THR A 150 13.03 6.24 14.00
C THR A 150 13.05 5.08 12.98
N VAL A 151 14.01 5.10 12.06
CA VAL A 151 14.27 3.99 11.12
C VAL A 151 14.48 2.68 11.87
N SER A 152 15.29 2.69 12.93
CA SER A 152 15.60 1.50 13.73
C SER A 152 14.36 0.89 14.40
N GLU A 153 13.44 1.69 14.92
CA GLU A 153 12.18 1.19 15.48
C GLU A 153 11.33 0.47 14.43
N ILE A 154 11.21 1.07 13.24
CA ILE A 154 10.46 0.46 12.13
C ILE A 154 11.10 -0.87 11.73
N VAL A 155 12.40 -0.87 11.50
CA VAL A 155 13.16 -2.04 11.09
C VAL A 155 13.09 -3.14 12.15
N ALA A 156 13.21 -2.79 13.43
CA ALA A 156 13.12 -3.74 14.54
C ALA A 156 11.73 -4.41 14.62
N ALA A 157 10.66 -3.67 14.34
CA ALA A 157 9.31 -4.22 14.30
C ALA A 157 9.06 -5.17 13.11
N TRP A 158 9.66 -4.86 11.94
CA TRP A 158 9.35 -5.60 10.71
C TRP A 158 10.27 -6.79 10.44
N LYS A 159 11.54 -6.78 10.87
CA LYS A 159 12.47 -7.92 10.68
C LYS A 159 11.91 -9.26 11.21
N PRO A 160 11.31 -9.34 12.41
CA PRO A 160 10.71 -10.58 12.92
C PRO A 160 9.53 -11.08 12.07
N ILE A 161 8.69 -10.15 11.56
CA ILE A 161 7.55 -10.48 10.69
C ILE A 161 8.04 -11.10 9.39
N LEU A 162 9.00 -10.45 8.72
CA LEU A 162 9.60 -10.96 7.49
C LEU A 162 10.30 -12.30 7.70
N ALA A 163 10.93 -12.50 8.87
CA ALA A 163 11.55 -13.77 9.21
C ALA A 163 10.53 -14.88 9.47
N ARG A 164 9.35 -14.56 9.99
CA ARG A 164 8.26 -15.51 10.25
C ARG A 164 7.55 -15.96 8.96
N TYR A 165 7.27 -15.02 8.06
CA TYR A 165 6.47 -15.24 6.85
C TYR A 165 7.34 -15.31 5.58
N LYS A 166 8.40 -16.14 5.62
CA LYS A 166 9.36 -16.31 4.50
C LYS A 166 8.75 -16.93 3.24
N ASP A 167 7.60 -17.56 3.38
CA ASP A 167 6.79 -18.17 2.32
C ASP A 167 6.03 -17.13 1.49
N LYS A 168 5.93 -15.88 1.98
CA LYS A 168 5.19 -14.79 1.33
C LYS A 168 6.14 -13.77 0.71
N HIS A 169 5.67 -13.17 -0.39
CA HIS A 169 6.36 -12.03 -0.99
C HIS A 169 5.80 -10.71 -0.44
N PHE A 170 6.64 -9.95 0.26
CA PHE A 170 6.28 -8.63 0.77
C PHE A 170 6.66 -7.54 -0.24
N ILE A 171 5.70 -6.69 -0.60
CA ILE A 171 5.92 -5.50 -1.42
C ILE A 171 5.68 -4.29 -0.54
N PHE A 172 6.75 -3.59 -0.18
CA PHE A 172 6.64 -2.33 0.54
C PHE A 172 6.44 -1.17 -0.43
N THR A 173 5.66 -0.20 -0.02
CA THR A 173 5.53 1.08 -0.70
C THR A 173 5.29 2.21 0.30
N VAL A 174 5.68 3.42 -0.05
CA VAL A 174 5.36 4.63 0.72
C VAL A 174 4.19 5.33 0.06
N SER A 175 3.17 5.63 0.86
CA SER A 175 1.95 6.29 0.38
C SER A 175 2.25 7.65 -0.24
N PRO A 176 1.73 7.96 -1.43
CA PRO A 176 1.85 9.28 -2.05
C PRO A 176 0.95 10.35 -1.40
N ILE A 177 0.08 9.95 -0.47
CA ILE A 177 -0.83 10.87 0.22
C ILE A 177 -0.04 11.83 1.12
N ARG A 178 -0.40 13.10 1.06
CA ARG A 178 0.26 14.18 1.81
C ARG A 178 -0.39 14.38 3.18
N HIS A 179 0.39 14.25 4.25
CA HIS A 179 -0.08 14.52 5.62
C HIS A 179 0.09 15.99 5.98
N VAL A 180 -0.66 16.87 5.28
CA VAL A 180 -0.53 18.34 5.42
C VAL A 180 -0.87 18.89 6.80
N LYS A 181 -1.64 18.15 7.60
CA LYS A 181 -1.95 18.52 8.99
C LYS A 181 -0.71 18.47 9.89
N ASP A 182 0.29 17.72 9.53
CA ASP A 182 1.57 17.66 10.24
C ASP A 182 2.49 18.83 9.88
N GLY A 183 2.15 19.57 8.82
CA GLY A 183 3.02 20.55 8.16
C GLY A 183 3.80 19.91 7.02
N LEU A 184 4.05 20.68 5.96
CA LEU A 184 4.71 20.14 4.76
C LEU A 184 6.13 19.65 5.03
N HIS A 185 6.89 20.37 5.87
CA HIS A 185 8.22 19.96 6.28
C HIS A 185 8.20 18.63 7.03
N GLU A 186 7.34 18.53 8.05
CA GLU A 186 7.21 17.34 8.88
C GLU A 186 6.71 16.11 8.08
N ASN A 187 5.85 16.35 7.09
CA ASN A 187 5.46 15.31 6.15
C ASN A 187 6.67 14.78 5.35
N GLN A 188 7.54 15.66 4.84
CA GLN A 188 8.73 15.24 4.08
C GLN A 188 9.72 14.46 4.97
N VAL A 189 9.99 14.95 6.18
CA VAL A 189 10.86 14.23 7.14
C VAL A 189 10.27 12.88 7.50
N SER A 190 8.95 12.81 7.71
CA SER A 190 8.24 11.54 7.95
C SER A 190 8.41 10.57 6.78
N LYS A 191 8.23 11.03 5.53
CA LYS A 191 8.40 10.20 4.34
C LYS A 191 9.85 9.73 4.17
N ALA A 192 10.84 10.58 4.44
CA ALA A 192 12.24 10.21 4.39
C ALA A 192 12.58 9.05 5.35
N ILE A 193 12.07 9.09 6.59
CA ILE A 193 12.23 7.99 7.55
C ILE A 193 11.61 6.69 7.03
N LEU A 194 10.43 6.76 6.41
CA LEU A 194 9.78 5.58 5.84
C LEU A 194 10.58 5.00 4.67
N LEU A 195 11.11 5.85 3.79
CA LEU A 195 11.94 5.45 2.65
C LEU A 195 13.23 4.78 3.13
N GLU A 196 13.95 5.37 4.10
CA GLU A 196 15.16 4.78 4.69
C GLU A 196 14.87 3.43 5.36
N ALA A 197 13.76 3.33 6.10
CA ALA A 197 13.36 2.07 6.73
C ALA A 197 13.07 0.98 5.69
N VAL A 198 12.35 1.31 4.63
CA VAL A 198 12.08 0.36 3.54
C VAL A 198 13.34 -0.02 2.79
N GLU A 199 14.25 0.94 2.56
CA GLU A 199 15.58 0.67 1.98
C GLU A 199 16.34 -0.38 2.82
N GLU A 200 16.34 -0.25 4.16
CA GLU A 200 17.00 -1.22 5.03
C GLU A 200 16.30 -2.59 5.05
N LEU A 201 14.96 -2.62 5.00
CA LEU A 201 14.18 -3.86 4.98
C LEU A 201 14.34 -4.66 3.66
N THR A 202 14.63 -3.98 2.55
CA THR A 202 14.74 -4.58 1.21
C THR A 202 16.19 -4.88 0.79
N ARG A 203 17.19 -4.51 1.59
CA ARG A 203 18.61 -4.80 1.29
C ARG A 203 18.88 -6.29 1.23
N LYS A 204 19.65 -6.68 0.21
CA LYS A 204 20.07 -8.07 -0.01
C LYS A 204 21.28 -8.51 0.83
N ASP A 205 22.16 -7.57 1.22
CA ASP A 205 23.43 -7.83 1.86
C ASP A 205 23.61 -7.05 3.17
N PRO A 206 24.51 -7.51 4.08
CA PRO A 206 24.88 -6.71 5.24
C PRO A 206 25.39 -5.34 4.79
N PRO A 207 25.22 -4.28 5.59
CA PRO A 207 25.65 -2.95 5.22
C PRO A 207 27.11 -3.02 4.79
N CYS A 208 27.40 -2.51 3.60
CA CYS A 208 28.78 -2.25 3.21
C CYS A 208 29.44 -1.47 4.36
N PRO A 209 30.64 -1.86 4.84
CA PRO A 209 31.29 -1.16 5.92
C PRO A 209 31.23 0.33 5.59
N SER A 210 30.75 1.10 6.54
CA SER A 210 30.44 2.52 6.44
C SER A 210 31.44 3.24 5.55
N ARG A 211 30.96 3.86 4.44
CA ARG A 211 31.73 4.91 3.79
C ARG A 211 32.09 5.92 4.87
N THR A 212 33.36 5.99 5.20
CA THR A 212 33.84 7.04 6.09
C THR A 212 33.55 8.40 5.42
N PRO A 213 33.32 9.48 6.18
CA PRO A 213 33.10 10.82 5.61
C PRO A 213 34.21 11.31 4.68
N SER A 214 35.34 10.58 4.59
CA SER A 214 36.45 10.85 3.66
C SER A 214 36.16 10.46 2.20
N ASP A 215 35.12 9.65 1.91
CA ASP A 215 34.81 9.16 0.57
C ASP A 215 33.78 10.02 -0.18
N SER A 216 33.47 11.20 0.32
CA SER A 216 32.66 12.18 -0.39
C SER A 216 33.42 12.72 -1.61
N PRO A 217 32.90 12.63 -2.83
CA PRO A 217 33.54 13.22 -4.00
C PRO A 217 33.57 14.76 -3.98
N TYR A 218 33.02 15.39 -2.95
CA TYR A 218 33.00 16.85 -2.75
C TYR A 218 34.05 17.33 -1.74
N ARG A 219 35.32 16.91 -1.86
CA ARG A 219 36.44 17.67 -1.27
C ARG A 219 37.02 18.60 -2.35
N GLY A 220 36.92 19.89 -2.02
CA GLY A 220 37.25 21.00 -2.88
C GLY A 220 38.58 20.97 -3.53
N GLY A 221 38.61 21.53 -4.72
CA GLY A 221 39.74 22.20 -5.37
C GLY A 221 40.72 21.28 -6.05
N GLU A 222 40.37 20.89 -7.27
CA GLU A 222 41.26 20.90 -8.45
C GLU A 222 40.44 20.48 -9.66
N GLU A 223 40.35 21.36 -10.66
CA GLU A 223 39.79 21.04 -11.98
C GLU A 223 40.62 19.93 -12.62
N LYS A 224 40.14 18.71 -12.55
CA LYS A 224 40.59 17.63 -13.44
C LYS A 224 39.39 17.14 -14.24
N ASN A 225 39.47 17.44 -15.56
CA ASN A 225 38.70 16.90 -16.68
C ASN A 225 37.57 15.91 -16.29
N LEU A 226 36.32 16.39 -16.32
CA LEU A 226 35.16 15.55 -16.37
C LEU A 226 35.24 14.59 -17.54
N PRO A 227 35.07 13.28 -17.36
CA PRO A 227 34.83 12.39 -18.48
C PRO A 227 33.49 12.75 -19.14
N SER A 228 33.56 12.96 -20.46
CA SER A 228 32.44 13.40 -21.30
C SER A 228 31.40 12.36 -21.62
N SER A 229 31.18 11.39 -20.75
CA SER A 229 30.08 10.42 -20.84
C SER A 229 29.63 10.03 -19.44
N ILE A 230 28.62 10.73 -18.93
CA ILE A 230 27.77 10.15 -17.89
C ILE A 230 26.99 9.05 -18.60
N ASP A 231 27.31 7.80 -18.29
CA ASP A 231 26.58 6.64 -18.76
C ASP A 231 25.17 6.67 -18.13
N THR A 232 24.21 7.27 -18.83
CA THR A 232 22.82 7.43 -18.41
C THR A 232 22.09 6.08 -18.33
N ASN A 233 22.74 4.99 -18.71
CA ASN A 233 22.20 3.62 -18.67
C ASN A 233 22.44 2.88 -17.34
N SER A 234 23.11 3.46 -16.37
CA SER A 234 23.37 2.84 -15.06
C SER A 234 22.57 3.48 -13.91
N SER A 235 21.36 4.00 -14.16
CA SER A 235 20.46 4.36 -13.07
C SER A 235 20.15 3.11 -12.26
N PRO A 236 20.41 3.09 -10.93
CA PRO A 236 20.10 1.93 -10.12
C PRO A 236 18.59 1.70 -10.19
N SER A 237 18.20 0.54 -10.71
CA SER A 237 16.80 0.10 -10.73
C SER A 237 16.23 0.13 -9.31
N LEU A 238 15.17 0.89 -9.10
CA LEU A 238 14.52 1.03 -7.79
C LEU A 238 13.78 -0.24 -7.33
N CYS A 239 13.59 -1.23 -8.22
CA CYS A 239 13.06 -2.54 -7.82
C CYS A 239 14.18 -3.36 -7.18
N ARG A 240 14.41 -3.16 -5.88
CA ARG A 240 15.34 -3.98 -5.09
C ARG A 240 14.59 -5.18 -4.54
N GLU A 241 14.84 -6.36 -5.12
CA GLU A 241 14.31 -7.62 -4.62
C GLU A 241 15.30 -8.28 -3.67
N GLY A 242 14.94 -8.32 -2.38
CA GLY A 242 15.52 -9.24 -1.40
C GLY A 242 14.84 -10.61 -1.45
N ARG A 243 15.24 -11.55 -0.58
CA ARG A 243 14.58 -12.86 -0.44
C ARG A 243 13.11 -12.67 -0.02
N GLY A 244 12.17 -12.61 -0.99
CA GLY A 244 10.75 -12.44 -0.75
C GLY A 244 10.32 -11.03 -0.31
N VAL A 245 11.17 -10.00 -0.52
CA VAL A 245 10.85 -8.61 -0.16
C VAL A 245 11.24 -7.69 -1.31
N SER A 246 10.35 -6.77 -1.70
CA SER A 246 10.59 -5.75 -2.74
C SER A 246 10.03 -4.40 -2.36
N TYR A 247 10.46 -3.35 -3.06
CA TYR A 247 9.94 -2.00 -2.95
C TYR A 247 9.27 -1.56 -4.25
N PHE A 248 8.06 -0.98 -4.13
CA PHE A 248 7.37 -0.32 -5.25
C PHE A 248 7.29 1.19 -4.99
N PRO A 249 7.85 2.04 -5.86
CA PRO A 249 8.06 3.48 -5.61
C PRO A 249 6.83 4.33 -5.92
N ALA A 250 5.66 4.03 -5.30
CA ALA A 250 4.44 4.80 -5.53
C ALA A 250 4.56 6.27 -5.11
N TYR A 251 5.35 6.56 -4.06
CA TYR A 251 5.61 7.92 -3.59
C TYR A 251 6.38 8.73 -4.62
N GLU A 252 7.47 8.18 -5.15
CA GLU A 252 8.33 8.82 -6.14
C GLU A 252 7.61 9.02 -7.47
N ILE A 253 6.78 8.05 -7.89
CA ILE A 253 5.96 8.20 -9.10
C ILE A 253 5.09 9.45 -9.01
N VAL A 254 4.39 9.65 -7.89
CA VAL A 254 3.49 10.82 -7.75
C VAL A 254 4.27 12.11 -7.50
N LEU A 255 5.33 12.06 -6.68
CA LEU A 255 6.07 13.25 -6.28
C LEU A 255 7.01 13.77 -7.38
N ASP A 256 7.71 12.88 -8.09
CA ASP A 256 8.72 13.25 -9.08
C ASP A 256 8.26 13.07 -10.52
N GLU A 257 7.73 11.91 -10.87
CA GLU A 257 7.34 11.62 -12.26
C GLU A 257 6.10 12.41 -12.68
N LEU A 258 5.04 12.42 -11.84
CA LEU A 258 3.80 13.16 -12.13
C LEU A 258 3.87 14.64 -11.73
N ARG A 259 4.56 15.01 -10.70
CA ARG A 259 5.00 16.33 -10.22
C ARG A 259 4.14 17.54 -10.62
N ASP A 260 2.81 17.40 -10.61
CA ASP A 260 1.89 18.47 -10.98
C ASP A 260 0.62 18.38 -10.12
N TYR A 261 0.06 19.52 -9.73
CA TYR A 261 -1.14 19.59 -8.90
C TYR A 261 -2.38 18.97 -9.55
N ARG A 262 -2.45 18.84 -10.89
CA ARG A 262 -3.53 18.13 -11.60
C ARG A 262 -3.65 16.65 -11.22
N PHE A 263 -2.59 16.08 -10.67
CA PHE A 263 -2.54 14.69 -10.21
C PHE A 263 -2.97 14.51 -8.75
N TYR A 264 -3.40 15.60 -8.09
CA TYR A 264 -4.06 15.55 -6.79
C TYR A 264 -5.58 15.70 -6.96
N ALA A 265 -6.34 15.13 -6.02
CA ALA A 265 -7.77 15.35 -5.89
C ALA A 265 -8.06 16.80 -5.44
N GLU A 266 -9.34 17.19 -5.36
CA GLU A 266 -9.76 18.54 -4.98
C GLU A 266 -9.23 18.99 -3.60
N ASP A 267 -8.97 18.05 -2.70
CA ASP A 267 -8.41 18.32 -1.37
C ASP A 267 -6.90 18.62 -1.37
N MET A 268 -6.23 18.50 -2.51
CA MET A 268 -4.76 18.69 -2.67
C MET A 268 -3.91 17.79 -1.77
N VAL A 269 -4.50 16.70 -1.27
CA VAL A 269 -3.89 15.74 -0.34
C VAL A 269 -3.79 14.34 -0.96
N HIS A 270 -4.91 13.86 -1.47
CA HIS A 270 -5.00 12.54 -2.10
C HIS A 270 -4.62 12.60 -3.58
N PRO A 271 -3.99 11.56 -4.12
CA PRO A 271 -3.82 11.42 -5.56
C PRO A 271 -5.18 11.42 -6.27
N SER A 272 -5.27 12.06 -7.43
CA SER A 272 -6.45 12.01 -8.28
C SER A 272 -6.69 10.59 -8.83
N ALA A 273 -7.90 10.32 -9.30
CA ALA A 273 -8.21 9.05 -9.95
C ALA A 273 -7.27 8.74 -11.13
N GLN A 274 -6.83 9.78 -11.86
CA GLN A 274 -5.86 9.66 -12.95
C GLN A 274 -4.47 9.26 -12.43
N ALA A 275 -4.02 9.86 -11.34
CA ALA A 275 -2.74 9.49 -10.71
C ALA A 275 -2.76 8.06 -10.16
N VAL A 276 -3.86 7.66 -9.49
CA VAL A 276 -4.05 6.27 -9.03
C VAL A 276 -4.02 5.30 -10.21
N GLN A 277 -4.67 5.64 -11.33
CA GLN A 277 -4.64 4.82 -12.54
C GLN A 277 -3.23 4.66 -13.10
N TYR A 278 -2.47 5.76 -13.17
CA TYR A 278 -1.09 5.73 -13.63
C TYR A 278 -0.20 4.86 -12.73
N VAL A 279 -0.28 5.03 -11.41
CA VAL A 279 0.48 4.19 -10.46
C VAL A 279 0.08 2.72 -10.57
N TRP A 280 -1.21 2.43 -10.78
CA TRP A 280 -1.70 1.08 -11.04
C TRP A 280 -1.07 0.47 -12.30
N GLU A 281 -1.01 1.20 -13.41
CA GLU A 281 -0.39 0.74 -14.66
C GLU A 281 1.11 0.44 -14.46
N ARG A 282 1.81 1.29 -13.70
CA ARG A 282 3.21 1.07 -13.31
C ARG A 282 3.38 -0.18 -12.44
N PHE A 283 2.48 -0.38 -11.47
CA PHE A 283 2.45 -1.58 -10.62
C PHE A 283 2.23 -2.85 -11.46
N VAL A 284 1.23 -2.83 -12.31
CA VAL A 284 0.85 -3.96 -13.16
C VAL A 284 1.99 -4.31 -14.13
N SER A 285 2.62 -3.34 -14.77
CA SER A 285 3.77 -3.56 -15.66
C SER A 285 5.00 -4.11 -14.93
N THR A 286 5.12 -3.85 -13.62
CA THR A 286 6.24 -4.34 -12.79
C THR A 286 6.02 -5.78 -12.31
N TYR A 287 4.80 -6.12 -11.87
CA TYR A 287 4.54 -7.36 -11.14
C TYR A 287 3.72 -8.39 -11.89
N MET A 288 3.07 -8.06 -13.01
CA MET A 288 2.22 -9.01 -13.72
C MET A 288 2.93 -9.61 -14.94
N SER A 289 2.69 -10.90 -15.17
CA SER A 289 3.18 -11.56 -16.39
C SER A 289 2.39 -11.08 -17.63
N PRO A 290 2.91 -11.22 -18.84
CA PRO A 290 2.16 -10.93 -20.05
C PRO A 290 0.83 -11.68 -20.15
N GLN A 291 0.77 -12.94 -19.68
CA GLN A 291 -0.46 -13.73 -19.63
C GLN A 291 -1.46 -13.12 -18.63
N THR A 292 -1.00 -12.80 -17.41
CA THR A 292 -1.85 -12.16 -16.40
C THR A 292 -2.43 -10.83 -16.91
N LEU A 293 -1.66 -10.05 -17.66
CA LEU A 293 -2.13 -8.81 -18.28
C LEU A 293 -3.27 -9.03 -19.27
N GLN A 294 -3.19 -10.06 -20.10
CA GLN A 294 -4.27 -10.42 -21.04
C GLN A 294 -5.55 -10.87 -20.30
N ASP A 295 -5.36 -11.66 -19.26
CA ASP A 295 -6.43 -12.13 -18.39
C ASP A 295 -7.12 -10.95 -17.68
N MET A 296 -6.34 -10.02 -17.12
CA MET A 296 -6.86 -8.80 -16.51
C MET A 296 -7.65 -7.94 -17.49
N GLN A 297 -7.18 -7.78 -18.73
CA GLN A 297 -7.92 -7.03 -19.76
C GLN A 297 -9.27 -7.70 -20.09
N THR A 298 -9.30 -9.02 -20.16
CA THR A 298 -10.52 -9.79 -20.41
C THR A 298 -11.53 -9.61 -19.28
N LEU A 299 -11.07 -9.77 -18.05
CA LEU A 299 -11.91 -9.63 -16.85
C LEU A 299 -12.35 -8.17 -16.62
N HIS A 300 -11.50 -7.19 -16.92
CA HIS A 300 -11.87 -5.79 -16.85
C HIS A 300 -12.97 -5.41 -17.85
N ARG A 301 -12.92 -5.93 -19.09
CA ARG A 301 -14.00 -5.74 -20.07
C ARG A 301 -15.31 -6.36 -19.57
N PHE A 302 -15.24 -7.53 -18.97
CA PHE A 302 -16.41 -8.16 -18.34
C PHE A 302 -16.96 -7.31 -17.19
N TYR A 303 -16.07 -6.82 -16.29
CA TYR A 303 -16.44 -5.90 -15.21
C TYR A 303 -17.19 -4.67 -15.75
N GLN A 304 -16.69 -4.03 -16.81
CA GLN A 304 -17.34 -2.87 -17.43
C GLN A 304 -18.72 -3.22 -17.96
N LYS A 305 -18.89 -4.35 -18.65
CA LYS A 305 -20.19 -4.82 -19.13
C LYS A 305 -21.17 -5.05 -17.98
N LYS A 306 -20.71 -5.69 -16.90
CA LYS A 306 -21.52 -6.01 -15.72
C LYS A 306 -22.00 -4.76 -14.98
N HIS A 307 -21.21 -3.70 -14.96
CA HIS A 307 -21.53 -2.42 -14.30
C HIS A 307 -22.09 -1.38 -15.26
N HIS A 308 -22.36 -1.76 -16.52
CA HIS A 308 -23.00 -0.86 -17.49
C HIS A 308 -24.44 -0.57 -17.07
N ARG A 309 -24.82 0.72 -17.03
CA ARG A 309 -26.16 1.15 -16.68
C ARG A 309 -27.15 0.77 -17.81
N ILE A 310 -28.08 -0.11 -17.51
CA ILE A 310 -29.17 -0.48 -18.42
C ILE A 310 -30.30 0.54 -18.25
N LEU A 311 -30.62 1.27 -19.32
CA LEU A 311 -31.67 2.31 -19.32
C LEU A 311 -33.08 1.73 -19.40
N HIS A 312 -33.26 0.63 -20.11
CA HIS A 312 -34.55 -0.01 -20.34
C HIS A 312 -34.48 -1.51 -20.01
N PRO A 313 -34.50 -1.90 -18.71
CA PRO A 313 -34.26 -3.28 -18.31
C PRO A 313 -35.32 -4.27 -18.83
N ASP A 314 -36.53 -3.81 -19.09
CA ASP A 314 -37.66 -4.65 -19.57
C ASP A 314 -37.66 -4.89 -21.08
N SER A 315 -36.78 -4.23 -21.84
CA SER A 315 -36.68 -4.44 -23.28
C SER A 315 -36.12 -5.83 -23.61
N GLU A 316 -36.57 -6.41 -24.74
CA GLU A 316 -36.07 -7.72 -25.18
C GLU A 316 -34.55 -7.70 -25.45
N GLU A 317 -34.01 -6.57 -25.87
CA GLU A 317 -32.58 -6.37 -26.08
C GLU A 317 -31.83 -6.46 -24.78
N SER A 318 -32.30 -5.76 -23.74
CA SER A 318 -31.69 -5.79 -22.38
C SER A 318 -31.78 -7.18 -21.77
N LYS A 319 -32.86 -7.89 -21.91
CA LYS A 319 -33.02 -9.29 -21.46
C LYS A 319 -31.99 -10.22 -22.11
N ARG A 320 -31.84 -10.10 -23.46
CA ARG A 320 -30.81 -10.88 -24.17
C ARG A 320 -29.40 -10.54 -23.73
N PHE A 321 -29.10 -9.26 -23.54
CA PHE A 321 -27.79 -8.81 -23.00
C PHE A 321 -27.51 -9.40 -21.63
N LEU A 322 -28.48 -9.35 -20.71
CA LEU A 322 -28.31 -9.92 -19.34
C LEU A 322 -28.12 -11.44 -19.38
N GLN A 323 -28.81 -12.15 -20.28
CA GLN A 323 -28.62 -13.59 -20.46
C GLN A 323 -27.19 -13.91 -20.95
N GLN A 324 -26.73 -13.20 -21.99
CA GLN A 324 -25.37 -13.36 -22.51
C GLN A 324 -24.31 -13.04 -21.44
N LEU A 325 -24.55 -11.99 -20.63
CA LEU A 325 -23.66 -11.61 -19.55
C LEU A 325 -23.57 -12.71 -18.48
N ALA A 326 -24.69 -13.33 -18.12
CA ALA A 326 -24.72 -14.45 -17.17
C ALA A 326 -23.97 -15.69 -17.69
N GLU A 327 -24.09 -15.98 -18.99
CA GLU A 327 -23.34 -17.08 -19.62
C GLU A 327 -21.84 -16.78 -19.67
N GLU A 328 -21.45 -15.55 -20.00
CA GLU A 328 -20.06 -15.09 -19.97
C GLU A 328 -19.48 -15.18 -18.55
N GLU A 329 -20.24 -14.74 -17.52
CA GLU A 329 -19.84 -14.85 -16.11
C GLU A 329 -19.55 -16.30 -15.71
N LYS A 330 -20.44 -17.23 -16.08
CA LYS A 330 -20.26 -18.65 -15.77
C LYS A 330 -18.98 -19.21 -16.40
N LYS A 331 -18.70 -18.84 -17.66
CA LYS A 331 -17.49 -19.26 -18.37
C LYS A 331 -16.23 -18.71 -17.69
N LEU A 332 -16.23 -17.41 -17.36
CA LEU A 332 -15.08 -16.76 -16.72
C LEU A 332 -14.85 -17.29 -15.31
N LYS A 333 -15.89 -17.53 -14.52
CA LYS A 333 -15.76 -18.16 -13.19
C LYS A 333 -15.12 -19.55 -13.28
N THR A 334 -15.49 -20.36 -14.26
CA THR A 334 -14.88 -21.68 -14.46
C THR A 334 -13.43 -21.57 -14.92
N MET A 335 -13.14 -20.61 -15.83
CA MET A 335 -11.80 -20.44 -16.40
C MET A 335 -10.78 -19.92 -15.39
N PHE A 336 -11.17 -18.99 -14.53
CA PHE A 336 -10.29 -18.29 -13.57
C PHE A 336 -10.45 -18.78 -12.14
N ASN A 337 -11.35 -19.72 -11.87
CA ASN A 337 -11.67 -20.23 -10.53
C ASN A 337 -12.08 -19.11 -9.55
N LEU A 338 -12.95 -18.19 -10.01
CA LEU A 338 -13.43 -16.99 -9.30
C LEU A 338 -14.66 -17.30 -8.44
#